data_500ec68662070b67c115efd77d7f3873
#
_entry.id   500ec68662070b67c115efd77d7f3873
#
_cell.length_a   1.000
_cell.length_b   1.000
_cell.length_c   1.000
_cell.angle_alpha   90.00
_cell.angle_beta   90.00
_cell.angle_gamma   90.00
#
_symmetry.space_group_name_H-M   'P 1'
#
loop_
_entity.id
_entity.type
_entity.pdbx_description
1 polymer ?
#
loop_
_entity_poly.entity_id
_entity_poly.type
_entity_poly.pdbx_seq_one_letter_code
_entity_poly.pdbx_strand_id
1 'polypeptide(L)'
;TLDSIAQAGQSADDALIMQLLEDKEPLVRAAALRHGFARDLAGVAELGYTAVKSGPIPAARSGIAGLAERDPSTLNGLWSSRQKSLRKELWLDAYLALSESKDGAAKAAAASFAAQDPYNVFSLGAVGGDPVAGGSVFRNQGACLQCHKVGAEGGVQGPDLSIVAERLKPSELLQSVVNPGAVITEGYGLSSVILQDGSA
;
A
#
# COMPACT_ATOMS: atom_id res chain seq x y z
N THR A 1 24.50 4.99 -2.15
CA THR A 1 23.48 3.96 -2.52
C THR A 1 23.35 3.86 -4.04
N LEU A 2 22.76 2.76 -4.57
CA LEU A 2 22.50 2.61 -6.02
C LEU A 2 21.65 3.77 -6.56
N ASP A 3 20.63 4.18 -5.81
CA ASP A 3 19.76 5.30 -6.19
C ASP A 3 20.55 6.63 -6.24
N SER A 4 21.51 6.85 -5.33
CA SER A 4 22.39 8.02 -5.36
C SER A 4 23.35 8.00 -6.55
N ILE A 5 23.85 6.82 -6.94
CA ILE A 5 24.69 6.65 -8.12
C ILE A 5 23.89 6.96 -9.38
N ALA A 6 22.67 6.45 -9.50
CA ALA A 6 21.77 6.72 -10.61
C ALA A 6 21.41 8.20 -10.72
N GLN A 7 21.13 8.89 -9.59
CA GLN A 7 20.88 10.34 -9.54
C GLN A 7 22.11 11.17 -9.97
N ALA A 8 23.32 10.67 -9.71
CA ALA A 8 24.56 11.31 -10.17
C ALA A 8 24.89 11.06 -11.64
N GLY A 9 24.00 10.37 -12.39
CA GLY A 9 24.22 10.03 -13.80
C GLY A 9 25.27 8.95 -14.03
N GLN A 10 25.70 8.24 -12.99
CA GLN A 10 26.62 7.12 -13.07
C GLN A 10 25.85 5.81 -13.19
N SER A 11 26.26 4.97 -14.14
CA SER A 11 25.71 3.62 -14.29
C SER A 11 26.37 2.67 -13.30
N ALA A 12 25.58 2.00 -12.45
CA ALA A 12 26.08 0.90 -11.66
C ALA A 12 26.46 -0.28 -12.58
N ASP A 13 27.55 -0.96 -12.29
CA ASP A 13 27.93 -2.19 -12.98
C ASP A 13 26.89 -3.30 -12.69
N ASP A 14 26.56 -4.11 -13.71
CA ASP A 14 25.63 -5.23 -13.59
C ASP A 14 26.10 -6.24 -12.53
N ALA A 15 27.40 -6.50 -12.47
CA ALA A 15 28.00 -7.38 -11.47
C ALA A 15 27.78 -6.84 -10.04
N LEU A 16 27.90 -5.52 -9.85
CA LEU A 16 27.62 -4.88 -8.55
C LEU A 16 26.14 -5.00 -8.18
N ILE A 17 25.23 -4.78 -9.14
CA ILE A 17 23.79 -4.93 -8.88
C ILE A 17 23.49 -6.36 -8.43
N MET A 18 24.01 -7.37 -9.14
CA MET A 18 23.82 -8.77 -8.79
C MET A 18 24.39 -9.11 -7.41
N GLN A 19 25.54 -8.58 -7.04
CA GLN A 19 26.11 -8.75 -5.69
C GLN A 19 25.21 -8.13 -4.60
N LEU A 20 24.66 -6.94 -4.85
CA LEU A 20 23.83 -6.23 -3.88
C LEU A 20 22.43 -6.85 -3.67
N LEU A 21 22.01 -7.79 -4.52
CA LEU A 21 20.79 -8.57 -4.30
C LEU A 21 20.87 -9.46 -3.05
N GLU A 22 22.07 -9.82 -2.61
CA GLU A 22 22.34 -10.62 -1.42
C GLU A 22 22.75 -9.76 -0.21
N ASP A 23 22.75 -8.42 -0.32
CA ASP A 23 23.13 -7.54 0.77
C ASP A 23 22.27 -7.78 2.03
N LYS A 24 22.90 -7.62 3.20
CA LYS A 24 22.20 -7.79 4.50
C LYS A 24 21.08 -6.76 4.71
N GLU A 25 21.22 -5.57 4.13
CA GLU A 25 20.26 -4.48 4.29
C GLU A 25 19.07 -4.62 3.33
N PRO A 26 17.82 -4.74 3.86
CA PRO A 26 16.63 -4.93 3.02
C PRO A 26 16.40 -3.86 1.97
N LEU A 27 16.74 -2.61 2.27
CA LEU A 27 16.58 -1.48 1.34
C LEU A 27 17.61 -1.53 0.21
N VAL A 28 18.81 -2.04 0.46
CA VAL A 28 19.83 -2.25 -0.57
C VAL A 28 19.36 -3.32 -1.54
N ARG A 29 18.85 -4.46 -1.04
CA ARG A 29 18.26 -5.50 -1.91
C ARG A 29 17.09 -4.97 -2.75
N ALA A 30 16.23 -4.15 -2.14
CA ALA A 30 15.12 -3.53 -2.85
C ALA A 30 15.60 -2.62 -3.99
N ALA A 31 16.61 -1.80 -3.74
CA ALA A 31 17.23 -0.95 -4.76
C ALA A 31 17.88 -1.80 -5.87
N ALA A 32 18.64 -2.82 -5.50
CA ALA A 32 19.28 -3.73 -6.45
C ALA A 32 18.25 -4.41 -7.38
N LEU A 33 17.12 -4.89 -6.83
CA LEU A 33 16.02 -5.46 -7.65
C LEU A 33 15.45 -4.43 -8.63
N ARG A 34 15.15 -3.21 -8.18
CA ARG A 34 14.64 -2.16 -9.10
C ARG A 34 15.61 -1.90 -10.25
N HIS A 35 16.90 -1.75 -9.95
CA HIS A 35 17.92 -1.52 -10.99
C HIS A 35 18.10 -2.74 -11.89
N GLY A 36 18.05 -3.95 -11.34
CA GLY A 36 18.12 -5.20 -12.09
C GLY A 36 16.97 -5.33 -13.10
N PHE A 37 15.74 -5.08 -12.67
CA PHE A 37 14.57 -5.07 -13.55
C PHE A 37 14.63 -3.97 -14.61
N ALA A 38 15.04 -2.75 -14.23
CA ALA A 38 15.18 -1.63 -15.18
C ALA A 38 16.19 -1.93 -16.30
N ARG A 39 17.21 -2.72 -16.01
CA ARG A 39 18.28 -3.11 -16.95
C ARG A 39 18.03 -4.47 -17.59
N ASP A 40 16.95 -5.14 -17.25
CA ASP A 40 16.61 -6.48 -17.76
C ASP A 40 17.72 -7.51 -17.53
N LEU A 41 18.30 -7.51 -16.33
CA LEU A 41 19.40 -8.43 -16.01
C LEU A 41 18.94 -9.89 -16.01
N ALA A 42 19.78 -10.76 -16.56
CA ALA A 42 19.49 -12.19 -16.60
C ALA A 42 19.22 -12.75 -15.20
N GLY A 43 18.11 -13.49 -15.03
CA GLY A 43 17.71 -14.10 -13.76
C GLY A 43 17.01 -13.14 -12.77
N VAL A 44 16.87 -11.84 -13.07
CA VAL A 44 16.26 -10.89 -12.14
C VAL A 44 14.78 -11.21 -11.85
N ALA A 45 14.05 -11.77 -12.80
CA ALA A 45 12.66 -12.15 -12.61
C ALA A 45 12.53 -13.27 -11.56
N GLU A 46 13.39 -14.27 -11.59
CA GLU A 46 13.44 -15.36 -10.59
C GLU A 46 13.82 -14.82 -9.21
N LEU A 47 14.79 -13.91 -9.14
CA LEU A 47 15.18 -13.24 -7.90
C LEU A 47 14.04 -12.36 -7.36
N GLY A 48 13.32 -11.68 -8.22
CA GLY A 48 12.11 -10.92 -7.88
C GLY A 48 11.02 -11.83 -7.32
N TYR A 49 10.74 -12.95 -7.97
CA TYR A 49 9.79 -13.96 -7.48
C TYR A 49 10.20 -14.49 -6.09
N THR A 50 11.48 -14.84 -5.92
CA THR A 50 12.02 -15.31 -4.63
C THR A 50 11.88 -14.24 -3.54
N ALA A 51 12.14 -12.98 -3.86
CA ALA A 51 11.95 -11.87 -2.93
C ALA A 51 10.49 -11.72 -2.51
N VAL A 52 9.53 -11.87 -3.43
CA VAL A 52 8.08 -11.84 -3.12
C VAL A 52 7.69 -12.99 -2.20
N LYS A 53 8.23 -14.18 -2.41
CA LYS A 53 7.89 -15.37 -1.62
C LYS A 53 8.46 -15.31 -0.20
N SER A 54 9.71 -14.91 -0.03
CA SER A 54 10.44 -15.08 1.23
C SER A 54 11.36 -13.92 1.60
N GLY A 55 11.56 -12.93 0.73
CA GLY A 55 12.41 -11.78 1.00
C GLY A 55 11.81 -10.79 2.01
N PRO A 56 12.59 -9.82 2.47
CA PRO A 56 12.06 -8.73 3.29
C PRO A 56 11.07 -7.86 2.50
N ILE A 57 10.14 -7.21 3.20
CA ILE A 57 9.04 -6.45 2.58
C ILE A 57 9.52 -5.44 1.54
N PRO A 58 10.56 -4.61 1.78
CA PRO A 58 11.03 -3.66 0.75
C PRO A 58 11.48 -4.36 -0.55
N ALA A 59 12.22 -5.46 -0.44
CA ALA A 59 12.66 -6.23 -1.61
C ALA A 59 11.48 -6.92 -2.31
N ALA A 60 10.53 -7.47 -1.54
CA ALA A 60 9.33 -8.08 -2.07
C ALA A 60 8.46 -7.08 -2.86
N ARG A 61 8.31 -5.85 -2.39
CA ARG A 61 7.63 -4.76 -3.14
C ARG A 61 8.33 -4.44 -4.45
N SER A 62 9.67 -4.36 -4.43
CA SER A 62 10.45 -4.17 -5.66
C SER A 62 10.31 -5.35 -6.62
N GLY A 63 10.24 -6.58 -6.11
CA GLY A 63 9.95 -7.79 -6.88
C GLY A 63 8.56 -7.75 -7.54
N ILE A 64 7.52 -7.34 -6.80
CA ILE A 64 6.16 -7.16 -7.33
C ILE A 64 6.16 -6.15 -8.48
N ALA A 65 6.76 -4.97 -8.28
CA ALA A 65 6.81 -3.92 -9.30
C ALA A 65 7.54 -4.41 -10.56
N GLY A 66 8.69 -5.07 -10.40
CA GLY A 66 9.45 -5.60 -11.51
C GLY A 66 8.73 -6.73 -12.26
N LEU A 67 8.08 -7.66 -11.54
CA LEU A 67 7.29 -8.72 -12.16
C LEU A 67 6.07 -8.16 -12.90
N ALA A 68 5.41 -7.13 -12.37
CA ALA A 68 4.28 -6.50 -13.06
C ALA A 68 4.66 -5.93 -14.43
N GLU A 69 5.90 -5.47 -14.57
CA GLU A 69 6.41 -4.89 -15.82
C GLU A 69 6.98 -5.95 -16.77
N ARG A 70 7.74 -6.94 -16.23
CA ARG A 70 8.53 -7.88 -17.04
C ARG A 70 7.91 -9.27 -17.16
N ASP A 71 7.17 -9.70 -16.14
CA ASP A 71 6.51 -11.01 -16.12
C ASP A 71 5.15 -10.92 -15.38
N PRO A 72 4.19 -10.17 -15.94
CA PRO A 72 2.87 -9.98 -15.31
C PRO A 72 2.10 -11.30 -15.16
N SER A 73 2.42 -12.34 -15.93
CA SER A 73 1.79 -13.65 -15.84
C SER A 73 2.14 -14.34 -14.51
N THR A 74 3.39 -14.30 -14.11
CA THR A 74 3.84 -14.82 -12.81
C THR A 74 3.20 -14.05 -11.65
N LEU A 75 3.14 -12.71 -11.72
CA LEU A 75 2.47 -11.92 -10.69
C LEU A 75 0.97 -12.23 -10.62
N ASN A 76 0.30 -12.39 -11.76
CA ASN A 76 -1.12 -12.77 -11.82
C ASN A 76 -1.36 -14.17 -11.22
N GLY A 77 -0.46 -15.13 -11.44
CA GLY A 77 -0.50 -16.44 -10.80
C GLY A 77 -0.38 -16.37 -9.26
N LEU A 78 0.53 -15.55 -8.76
CA LEU A 78 0.66 -15.28 -7.32
C LEU A 78 -0.61 -14.62 -6.75
N TRP A 79 -1.18 -13.65 -7.45
CA TRP A 79 -2.42 -12.98 -7.07
C TRP A 79 -3.62 -13.93 -7.03
N SER A 80 -3.80 -14.74 -8.07
CA SER A 80 -4.91 -15.69 -8.19
C SER A 80 -4.90 -16.73 -7.06
N SER A 81 -3.73 -17.11 -6.57
CA SER A 81 -3.53 -18.01 -5.45
C SER A 81 -3.10 -17.30 -4.15
N ARG A 82 -3.32 -16.00 -4.02
CA ARG A 82 -2.74 -15.13 -2.99
C ARG A 82 -2.91 -15.62 -1.56
N GLN A 83 -4.03 -16.25 -1.24
CA GLN A 83 -4.27 -16.79 0.12
C GLN A 83 -3.23 -17.84 0.55
N LYS A 84 -2.60 -18.53 -0.43
CA LYS A 84 -1.58 -19.58 -0.20
C LYS A 84 -0.17 -19.13 -0.59
N SER A 85 -0.07 -18.22 -1.55
CA SER A 85 1.19 -17.93 -2.24
C SER A 85 1.76 -16.55 -1.91
N LEU A 86 0.96 -15.62 -1.41
CA LEU A 86 1.36 -14.25 -1.21
C LEU A 86 1.08 -13.81 0.23
N ARG A 87 2.05 -13.18 0.87
CA ARG A 87 1.89 -12.60 2.20
C ARG A 87 0.85 -11.47 2.16
N LYS A 88 0.02 -11.38 3.20
CA LYS A 88 -1.10 -10.41 3.26
C LYS A 88 -0.62 -8.96 3.14
N GLU A 89 0.55 -8.64 3.69
CA GLU A 89 1.19 -7.32 3.65
C GLU A 89 1.53 -6.85 2.22
N LEU A 90 1.54 -7.77 1.26
CA LEU A 90 1.85 -7.52 -0.15
C LEU A 90 0.62 -7.53 -1.05
N TRP A 91 -0.57 -7.79 -0.51
CA TRP A 91 -1.77 -7.91 -1.35
C TRP A 91 -2.15 -6.60 -2.03
N LEU A 92 -2.05 -5.48 -1.31
CA LEU A 92 -2.31 -4.16 -1.90
C LEU A 92 -1.29 -3.83 -2.99
N ASP A 93 0.00 -4.06 -2.71
CA ASP A 93 1.07 -3.81 -3.69
C ASP A 93 0.85 -4.64 -4.97
N ALA A 94 0.50 -5.93 -4.84
CA ALA A 94 0.21 -6.80 -5.98
C ALA A 94 -1.04 -6.36 -6.75
N TYR A 95 -2.11 -5.99 -6.04
CA TYR A 95 -3.33 -5.48 -6.65
C TYR A 95 -3.07 -4.21 -7.47
N LEU A 96 -2.39 -3.22 -6.89
CA LEU A 96 -2.08 -1.97 -7.57
C LEU A 96 -1.21 -2.21 -8.80
N ALA A 97 -0.17 -3.03 -8.67
CA ALA A 97 0.71 -3.37 -9.76
C ALA A 97 -0.02 -4.07 -10.93
N LEU A 98 -0.98 -4.97 -10.62
CA LEU A 98 -1.82 -5.61 -11.64
C LEU A 98 -2.83 -4.64 -12.26
N SER A 99 -3.43 -3.75 -11.47
CA SER A 99 -4.42 -2.78 -11.96
C SER A 99 -3.82 -1.77 -12.93
N GLU A 100 -2.54 -1.45 -12.77
CA GLU A 100 -1.77 -0.54 -13.63
C GLU A 100 -1.03 -1.26 -14.76
N SER A 101 -1.05 -2.61 -14.78
CA SER A 101 -0.34 -3.41 -15.77
C SER A 101 -0.78 -3.10 -17.20
N LYS A 102 0.15 -3.17 -18.14
CA LYS A 102 -0.13 -3.13 -19.59
C LYS A 102 -0.67 -4.46 -20.11
N ASP A 103 -0.49 -5.56 -19.35
CA ASP A 103 -1.03 -6.87 -19.68
C ASP A 103 -2.54 -6.94 -19.39
N GLY A 104 -3.32 -7.29 -20.41
CA GLY A 104 -4.78 -7.31 -20.32
C GLY A 104 -5.33 -8.34 -19.34
N ALA A 105 -4.70 -9.50 -19.20
CA ALA A 105 -5.14 -10.55 -18.29
C ALA A 105 -4.86 -10.16 -16.83
N ALA A 106 -3.70 -9.57 -16.55
CA ALA A 106 -3.34 -9.05 -15.24
C ALA A 106 -4.31 -7.94 -14.81
N LYS A 107 -4.57 -6.99 -15.69
CA LYS A 107 -5.53 -5.89 -15.44
C LYS A 107 -6.96 -6.39 -15.22
N ALA A 108 -7.40 -7.38 -16.00
CA ALA A 108 -8.72 -7.99 -15.85
C ALA A 108 -8.86 -8.73 -14.51
N ALA A 109 -7.82 -9.39 -14.03
CA ALA A 109 -7.82 -10.07 -12.73
C ALA A 109 -8.01 -9.07 -11.56
N ALA A 110 -7.33 -7.92 -11.60
CA ALA A 110 -7.51 -6.84 -10.62
C ALA A 110 -8.93 -6.25 -10.70
N ALA A 111 -9.43 -5.97 -11.91
CA ALA A 111 -10.77 -5.45 -12.13
C ALA A 111 -11.86 -6.41 -11.64
N SER A 112 -11.71 -7.71 -11.90
CA SER A 112 -12.64 -8.75 -11.42
C SER A 112 -12.69 -8.81 -9.89
N PHE A 113 -11.56 -8.63 -9.22
CA PHE A 113 -11.53 -8.57 -7.75
C PHE A 113 -12.27 -7.33 -7.21
N ALA A 114 -12.04 -6.17 -7.81
CA ALA A 114 -12.70 -4.93 -7.40
C ALA A 114 -14.22 -4.98 -7.63
N ALA A 115 -14.68 -5.66 -8.69
CA ALA A 115 -16.10 -5.77 -9.04
C ALA A 115 -16.93 -6.66 -8.10
N GLN A 116 -16.28 -7.53 -7.30
CA GLN A 116 -16.99 -8.42 -6.38
C GLN A 116 -17.62 -7.66 -5.21
N ASP A 117 -16.92 -6.64 -4.69
CA ASP A 117 -17.38 -5.80 -3.60
C ASP A 117 -16.63 -4.46 -3.67
N PRO A 118 -17.32 -3.30 -3.62
CA PRO A 118 -16.67 -1.98 -3.62
C PRO A 118 -15.62 -1.80 -2.52
N TYR A 119 -15.73 -2.51 -1.41
CA TYR A 119 -14.81 -2.42 -0.28
C TYR A 119 -13.62 -3.40 -0.35
N ASN A 120 -13.64 -4.36 -1.27
CA ASN A 120 -12.57 -5.37 -1.40
C ASN A 120 -11.19 -4.74 -1.54
N VAL A 121 -11.05 -3.73 -2.40
CA VAL A 121 -9.77 -3.05 -2.65
C VAL A 121 -9.26 -2.36 -1.38
N PHE A 122 -10.14 -1.66 -0.67
CA PHE A 122 -9.78 -0.97 0.57
C PHE A 122 -9.36 -1.96 1.67
N SER A 123 -9.98 -3.14 1.73
CA SER A 123 -9.63 -4.17 2.70
C SER A 123 -8.18 -4.65 2.57
N LEU A 124 -7.59 -4.55 1.38
CA LEU A 124 -6.19 -4.87 1.14
C LEU A 124 -5.24 -3.92 1.88
N GLY A 125 -5.67 -2.67 2.12
CA GLY A 125 -4.89 -1.66 2.85
C GLY A 125 -4.91 -1.83 4.38
N ALA A 126 -5.72 -2.76 4.91
CA ALA A 126 -5.81 -2.98 6.36
C ALA A 126 -4.53 -3.62 6.96
N VAL A 127 -3.66 -4.17 6.12
CA VAL A 127 -2.40 -4.82 6.54
C VAL A 127 -1.26 -4.32 5.64
N GLY A 128 -0.09 -4.08 6.23
CA GLY A 128 1.12 -3.76 5.49
C GLY A 128 1.33 -2.28 5.14
N GLY A 129 0.55 -1.37 5.71
CA GLY A 129 0.75 0.07 5.54
C GLY A 129 2.07 0.57 6.13
N ASP A 130 2.52 1.74 5.66
CA ASP A 130 3.65 2.47 6.24
C ASP A 130 3.12 3.48 7.27
N PRO A 131 3.36 3.28 8.59
CA PRO A 131 2.82 4.16 9.63
C PRO A 131 3.45 5.57 9.61
N VAL A 132 4.68 5.71 9.10
CA VAL A 132 5.34 7.03 9.01
C VAL A 132 4.73 7.85 7.88
N ALA A 133 4.60 7.25 6.69
CA ALA A 133 3.91 7.88 5.56
C ALA A 133 2.44 8.14 5.89
N GLY A 134 1.74 7.18 6.51
CA GLY A 134 0.36 7.34 6.96
C GLY A 134 0.19 8.47 7.98
N GLY A 135 1.11 8.59 8.93
CA GLY A 135 1.15 9.71 9.88
C GLY A 135 1.30 11.07 9.20
N SER A 136 2.08 11.15 8.12
CA SER A 136 2.22 12.37 7.31
C SER A 136 0.91 12.71 6.57
N VAL A 137 0.27 11.71 5.97
CA VAL A 137 -1.05 11.89 5.31
C VAL A 137 -2.10 12.36 6.31
N PHE A 138 -2.16 11.73 7.49
CA PHE A 138 -3.12 12.05 8.56
C PHE A 138 -3.00 13.52 9.01
N ARG A 139 -1.75 14.02 9.15
CA ARG A 139 -1.48 15.39 9.59
C ARG A 139 -1.69 16.44 8.51
N ASN A 140 -1.36 16.12 7.26
CA ASN A 140 -1.26 17.09 6.17
C ASN A 140 -2.36 16.90 5.12
N GLN A 141 -2.17 15.97 4.17
CA GLN A 141 -3.04 15.82 3.00
C GLN A 141 -4.47 15.37 3.36
N GLY A 142 -4.59 14.47 4.36
CA GLY A 142 -5.88 13.99 4.84
C GLY A 142 -6.58 14.96 5.78
N ALA A 143 -5.86 15.96 6.30
CA ALA A 143 -6.36 16.99 7.21
C ALA A 143 -7.11 16.46 8.45
N CYS A 144 -6.88 15.20 8.83
CA CYS A 144 -7.64 14.51 9.88
C CYS A 144 -7.49 15.19 11.26
N LEU A 145 -6.28 15.74 11.55
CA LEU A 145 -6.02 16.47 12.79
C LEU A 145 -6.78 17.80 12.91
N GLN A 146 -7.36 18.32 11.83
CA GLN A 146 -8.19 19.52 11.94
C GLN A 146 -9.43 19.28 12.81
N CYS A 147 -9.98 18.07 12.74
CA CYS A 147 -11.18 17.68 13.48
C CYS A 147 -10.91 16.69 14.62
N HIS A 148 -10.00 15.74 14.41
CA HIS A 148 -9.73 14.67 15.36
C HIS A 148 -8.52 14.97 16.24
N LYS A 149 -8.61 14.57 17.51
CA LYS A 149 -7.53 14.64 18.48
C LYS A 149 -6.76 13.31 18.51
N VAL A 150 -5.42 13.39 18.61
CA VAL A 150 -4.54 12.25 18.92
C VAL A 150 -3.51 12.72 19.97
N GLY A 151 -3.55 12.16 21.16
CA GLY A 151 -2.73 12.60 22.29
C GLY A 151 -3.02 14.07 22.65
N ALA A 152 -2.04 14.93 22.55
CA ALA A 152 -2.16 16.38 22.81
C ALA A 152 -2.43 17.20 21.55
N GLU A 153 -2.41 16.59 20.35
CA GLU A 153 -2.53 17.28 19.06
C GLU A 153 -3.94 17.14 18.49
N GLY A 154 -4.40 18.13 17.74
CA GLY A 154 -5.59 18.07 16.90
C GLY A 154 -6.82 18.80 17.44
N GLY A 155 -7.90 18.75 16.64
CA GLY A 155 -9.18 19.40 16.93
C GLY A 155 -10.09 18.55 17.82
N VAL A 156 -11.24 19.14 18.16
CA VAL A 156 -12.25 18.51 19.04
C VAL A 156 -13.61 18.37 18.36
N GLN A 157 -13.68 18.67 17.06
CA GLN A 157 -14.92 18.57 16.27
C GLN A 157 -15.27 17.13 15.93
N GLY A 158 -14.27 16.24 15.89
CA GLY A 158 -14.42 14.81 15.69
C GLY A 158 -14.05 14.03 16.94
N PRO A 159 -14.37 12.72 16.98
CA PRO A 159 -13.97 11.84 18.07
C PRO A 159 -12.48 11.84 18.35
N ASP A 160 -12.10 11.72 19.64
CA ASP A 160 -10.72 11.49 20.05
C ASP A 160 -10.25 10.10 19.59
N LEU A 161 -9.18 10.08 18.81
CA LEU A 161 -8.58 8.86 18.23
C LEU A 161 -7.37 8.35 19.01
N SER A 162 -7.02 8.95 20.16
CA SER A 162 -5.82 8.61 20.94
C SER A 162 -5.74 7.12 21.32
N ILE A 163 -6.90 6.51 21.58
CA ILE A 163 -7.02 5.09 21.97
C ILE A 163 -7.89 4.30 20.98
N VAL A 164 -8.06 4.78 19.77
CA VAL A 164 -8.97 4.17 18.79
C VAL A 164 -8.60 2.72 18.46
N ALA A 165 -7.32 2.38 18.45
CA ALA A 165 -6.83 1.01 18.21
C ALA A 165 -7.20 0.01 19.33
N GLU A 166 -7.59 0.48 20.51
CA GLU A 166 -8.09 -0.38 21.59
C GLU A 166 -9.59 -0.69 21.42
N ARG A 167 -10.30 0.14 20.65
CA ARG A 167 -11.76 0.07 20.47
C ARG A 167 -12.17 -0.53 19.13
N LEU A 168 -11.43 -0.25 18.08
CA LEU A 168 -11.76 -0.66 16.70
C LEU A 168 -10.67 -1.56 16.12
N LYS A 169 -11.11 -2.58 15.40
CA LYS A 169 -10.22 -3.41 14.58
C LYS A 169 -9.75 -2.63 13.35
N PRO A 170 -8.60 -3.00 12.73
CA PRO A 170 -8.12 -2.34 11.51
C PRO A 170 -9.17 -2.24 10.38
N SER A 171 -10.00 -3.27 10.20
CA SER A 171 -11.08 -3.27 9.21
C SER A 171 -12.19 -2.27 9.52
N GLU A 172 -12.51 -2.06 10.79
CA GLU A 172 -13.52 -1.11 11.25
C GLU A 172 -13.01 0.33 11.12
N LEU A 173 -11.72 0.55 11.43
CA LEU A 173 -11.04 1.83 11.18
C LEU A 173 -11.05 2.17 9.69
N LEU A 174 -10.71 1.21 8.84
CA LEU A 174 -10.73 1.39 7.39
C LEU A 174 -12.14 1.71 6.90
N GLN A 175 -13.16 0.98 7.41
CA GLN A 175 -14.57 1.25 7.08
C GLN A 175 -14.96 2.67 7.47
N SER A 176 -14.55 3.16 8.63
CA SER A 176 -14.85 4.52 9.10
C SER A 176 -14.25 5.60 8.19
N VAL A 177 -13.13 5.31 7.50
CA VAL A 177 -12.53 6.23 6.53
C VAL A 177 -13.23 6.16 5.18
N VAL A 178 -13.56 4.95 4.71
CA VAL A 178 -14.11 4.71 3.36
C VAL A 178 -15.62 4.98 3.31
N ASN A 179 -16.33 4.69 4.40
CA ASN A 179 -17.77 4.90 4.54
C ASN A 179 -18.10 5.53 5.90
N PRO A 180 -17.77 6.81 6.08
CA PRO A 180 -17.86 7.49 7.38
C PRO A 180 -19.29 7.58 7.93
N GLY A 181 -20.30 7.46 7.08
CA GLY A 181 -21.72 7.45 7.48
C GLY A 181 -22.23 6.09 7.96
N ALA A 182 -21.46 5.00 7.83
CA ALA A 182 -21.95 3.67 8.20
C ALA A 182 -22.13 3.49 9.71
N VAL A 183 -21.22 4.07 10.50
CA VAL A 183 -21.28 4.07 11.96
C VAL A 183 -20.82 5.44 12.46
N ILE A 184 -21.73 6.16 13.09
CA ILE A 184 -21.42 7.48 13.67
C ILE A 184 -21.24 7.31 15.18
N THR A 185 -20.12 7.80 15.71
CA THR A 185 -19.86 7.79 17.16
C THR A 185 -20.93 8.61 17.88
N GLU A 186 -21.42 8.11 19.01
CA GLU A 186 -22.39 8.81 19.85
C GLU A 186 -21.91 10.23 20.19
N GLY A 187 -22.77 11.21 20.07
CA GLY A 187 -22.46 12.63 20.27
C GLY A 187 -21.94 13.36 19.05
N TYR A 188 -21.66 12.67 17.92
CA TYR A 188 -21.15 13.27 16.68
C TYR A 188 -22.14 13.18 15.50
N GLY A 189 -23.39 12.78 15.77
CA GLY A 189 -24.44 12.80 14.76
C GLY A 189 -24.78 14.23 14.33
N LEU A 190 -24.98 14.42 13.03
CA LEU A 190 -25.47 15.69 12.49
C LEU A 190 -26.94 15.88 12.87
N SER A 191 -27.31 17.05 13.39
CA SER A 191 -28.67 17.46 13.62
C SER A 191 -28.95 18.74 12.85
N SER A 192 -30.02 18.77 12.09
CA SER A 192 -30.52 20.01 11.49
C SER A 192 -31.48 20.70 12.45
N VAL A 193 -31.24 21.97 12.71
CA VAL A 193 -32.17 22.82 13.50
C VAL A 193 -32.89 23.73 12.52
N ILE A 194 -34.19 23.57 12.40
CA ILE A 194 -35.02 24.48 11.61
C ILE A 194 -35.48 25.58 12.56
N LEU A 195 -35.14 26.81 12.26
CA LEU A 195 -35.58 27.97 13.04
C LEU A 195 -37.05 28.27 12.80
N GLN A 196 -37.68 29.06 13.69
CA GLN A 196 -39.11 29.39 13.57
C GLN A 196 -39.46 30.14 12.29
N ASP A 197 -38.49 30.82 11.68
CA ASP A 197 -38.64 31.51 10.40
C ASP A 197 -38.47 30.58 9.18
N GLY A 198 -38.21 29.26 9.40
CA GLY A 198 -38.04 28.26 8.36
C GLY A 198 -36.61 28.18 7.80
N SER A 199 -35.64 28.96 8.29
CA SER A 199 -34.23 28.82 7.93
C SER A 199 -33.56 27.66 8.66
N ALA A 200 -32.48 27.04 8.04
CA ALA A 200 -31.76 25.90 8.61
C ALA A 200 -30.26 26.19 8.65
#